data_2d60b0f1178a437126c5322856940af0
#
_entry.id   2d60b0f1178a437126c5322856940af0
#
_cell.length_a   1.000
_cell.length_b   1.000
_cell.length_c   1.000
_cell.angle_alpha   90.00
_cell.angle_beta   90.00
_cell.angle_gamma   90.00
#
_symmetry.space_group_name_H-M   'P 1'
#
loop_
_entity.id
_entity.type
_entity.pdbx_description
1 polymer ?
#
loop_
_entity_poly.entity_id
_entity_poly.type
_entity_poly.pdbx_seq_one_letter_code
_entity_poly.pdbx_strand_id
1 'polypeptide(L)'
;MIKIIAEASVPFLRGVAEQYADIEYIDNKDITLERIRSADALIVRSITKCTADLLDGSSVRFIATATAGTDHIDAEYCSTHNIACINAPGCNAMGVAQYVCSCLSLLSLRHGIELRGKKIGIIGVGHVGQLVTEIALALGMQPLLNDPPRLEQEGDNIKYREYFTSLETIQKEADIITLHVPLSKTGAYPTLGMVNDSFLSSCKKGLILINACRGGVCCSESLIKGKEDGTIAHLVLDCWEGEPHINAHLLEHTDIASPHIAGFSADGKHRGARMALLAISDFFGLGASQDLLIPKELEQPQAPIALEQFPPHEAVLHAQLTSFNPEHIDQALRADISQFEFLRKHYNYPREMSAYTIEGGTAEDRRTLARLGFQCKFETIA
;
A
#
# COMPACT_ATOMS: atom_id res chain seq x y z
N MET A 1 8.25 29.93 18.27
CA MET A 1 7.85 28.53 17.99
C MET A 1 7.42 28.52 16.53
N ILE A 2 7.81 27.51 15.74
CA ILE A 2 7.37 27.42 14.34
C ILE A 2 5.88 27.13 14.29
N LYS A 3 5.22 27.63 13.24
CA LYS A 3 3.80 27.38 13.00
C LYS A 3 3.63 26.30 11.94
N ILE A 4 2.93 25.22 12.28
CA ILE A 4 2.62 24.12 11.40
C ILE A 4 1.12 24.10 11.11
N ILE A 5 0.72 24.01 9.85
CA ILE A 5 -0.64 23.67 9.46
C ILE A 5 -0.66 22.18 9.11
N ALA A 6 -1.47 21.41 9.82
CA ALA A 6 -1.66 19.98 9.57
C ALA A 6 -3.06 19.68 9.06
N GLU A 7 -3.16 18.87 8.02
CA GLU A 7 -4.43 18.33 7.55
C GLU A 7 -5.08 17.51 8.69
N ALA A 8 -6.29 17.87 9.10
CA ALA A 8 -6.97 17.26 10.25
C ALA A 8 -7.21 15.75 10.10
N SER A 9 -7.18 15.25 8.87
CA SER A 9 -7.30 13.83 8.55
C SER A 9 -6.01 13.02 8.74
N VAL A 10 -4.87 13.67 9.06
CA VAL A 10 -3.63 12.96 9.44
C VAL A 10 -3.79 12.43 10.86
N PRO A 11 -3.92 11.11 11.06
CA PRO A 11 -4.15 10.57 12.38
C PRO A 11 -2.86 10.56 13.22
N PHE A 12 -3.00 10.41 14.52
CA PHE A 12 -1.91 10.18 15.47
C PHE A 12 -0.89 11.33 15.62
N LEU A 13 -1.23 12.56 15.23
CA LEU A 13 -0.42 13.75 15.49
C LEU A 13 -0.84 14.47 16.76
N ARG A 14 -2.16 14.51 17.06
CA ARG A 14 -2.71 15.24 18.22
C ARG A 14 -2.18 14.68 19.53
N GLY A 15 -1.78 15.57 20.44
CA GLY A 15 -1.18 15.22 21.72
C GLY A 15 0.34 14.92 21.64
N VAL A 16 0.91 14.83 20.44
CA VAL A 16 2.34 14.61 20.23
C VAL A 16 2.99 15.82 19.59
N ALA A 17 2.46 16.30 18.48
CA ALA A 17 3.08 17.38 17.69
C ALA A 17 3.08 18.73 18.44
N GLU A 18 2.09 18.98 19.29
CA GLU A 18 1.96 20.18 20.10
C GLU A 18 3.11 20.38 21.11
N GLN A 19 3.85 19.32 21.41
CA GLN A 19 5.02 19.38 22.28
C GLN A 19 6.21 20.08 21.61
N TYR A 20 6.22 20.15 20.26
CA TYR A 20 7.36 20.61 19.47
C TYR A 20 7.10 21.90 18.70
N ALA A 21 5.83 22.18 18.36
CA ALA A 21 5.46 23.31 17.51
C ALA A 21 4.09 23.89 17.85
N ASP A 22 3.82 25.11 17.37
CA ASP A 22 2.46 25.65 17.29
C ASP A 22 1.76 25.01 16.08
N ILE A 23 0.84 24.08 16.35
CA ILE A 23 0.19 23.30 15.30
C ILE A 23 -1.30 23.57 15.25
N GLU A 24 -1.80 23.87 14.05
CA GLU A 24 -3.21 24.06 13.75
C GLU A 24 -3.68 22.92 12.81
N TYR A 25 -4.79 22.26 13.19
CA TYR A 25 -5.38 21.18 12.40
C TYR A 25 -6.58 21.70 11.60
N ILE A 26 -6.50 21.59 10.28
CA ILE A 26 -7.49 22.15 9.35
C ILE A 26 -7.98 21.05 8.41
N ASP A 27 -9.29 21.00 8.12
CA ASP A 27 -9.81 20.11 7.08
C ASP A 27 -9.19 20.45 5.71
N ASN A 28 -8.91 19.44 4.91
CA ASN A 28 -8.23 19.62 3.62
C ASN A 28 -8.89 20.65 2.70
N LYS A 29 -10.23 20.73 2.69
CA LYS A 29 -11.02 21.72 1.91
C LYS A 29 -10.82 23.17 2.37
N ASP A 30 -10.40 23.35 3.62
CA ASP A 30 -10.19 24.67 4.25
C ASP A 30 -8.70 25.07 4.27
N ILE A 31 -7.80 24.22 3.75
CA ILE A 31 -6.38 24.56 3.53
C ILE A 31 -6.30 25.45 2.30
N THR A 32 -6.27 26.76 2.52
CA THR A 32 -6.19 27.80 1.50
C THR A 32 -4.93 28.64 1.68
N LEU A 33 -4.49 29.37 0.65
CA LEU A 33 -3.34 30.29 0.73
C LEU A 33 -3.47 31.26 1.93
N GLU A 34 -4.66 31.79 2.16
CA GLU A 34 -4.91 32.71 3.29
C GLU A 34 -4.58 32.04 4.63
N ARG A 35 -5.00 30.79 4.82
CA ARG A 35 -4.80 30.03 6.06
C ARG A 35 -3.33 29.66 6.27
N ILE A 36 -2.60 29.34 5.21
CA ILE A 36 -1.20 28.92 5.30
C ILE A 36 -0.20 30.07 5.16
N ARG A 37 -0.66 31.31 4.90
CA ARG A 37 0.19 32.47 4.58
C ARG A 37 1.34 32.67 5.58
N SER A 38 1.09 32.46 6.87
CA SER A 38 2.08 32.62 7.95
C SER A 38 2.58 31.30 8.52
N ALA A 39 2.30 30.18 7.87
CA ALA A 39 2.80 28.89 8.31
C ALA A 39 4.25 28.68 7.86
N ASP A 40 5.05 28.06 8.71
CA ASP A 40 6.43 27.64 8.40
C ASP A 40 6.47 26.29 7.69
N ALA A 41 5.55 25.39 8.04
CA ALA A 41 5.47 24.05 7.47
C ALA A 41 4.03 23.54 7.31
N LEU A 42 3.88 22.58 6.40
CA LEU A 42 2.63 21.83 6.18
C LEU A 42 2.84 20.35 6.48
N ILE A 43 1.84 19.72 7.13
CA ILE A 43 1.69 18.26 7.17
C ILE A 43 0.41 17.89 6.41
N VAL A 44 0.54 17.22 5.28
CA VAL A 44 -0.57 16.94 4.37
C VAL A 44 -0.74 15.45 4.09
N ARG A 45 -1.84 15.11 3.43
CA ARG A 45 -2.07 13.81 2.80
C ARG A 45 -2.32 14.00 1.30
N SER A 46 -2.55 12.90 0.58
CA SER A 46 -2.69 12.85 -0.88
C SER A 46 -3.86 13.67 -1.46
N ILE A 47 -4.78 14.19 -0.64
CA ILE A 47 -5.93 14.97 -1.09
C ILE A 47 -5.57 16.45 -1.23
N THR A 48 -4.71 16.99 -0.36
CA THR A 48 -4.28 18.39 -0.39
C THR A 48 -3.25 18.61 -1.49
N LYS A 49 -3.64 19.30 -2.56
CA LYS A 49 -2.75 19.62 -3.69
C LYS A 49 -1.83 20.78 -3.32
N CYS A 50 -0.55 20.52 -3.21
CA CYS A 50 0.50 21.52 -2.94
C CYS A 50 1.10 22.00 -4.27
N THR A 51 0.41 22.94 -4.93
CA THR A 51 0.79 23.56 -6.21
C THR A 51 1.02 25.06 -6.00
N ALA A 52 1.46 25.74 -7.06
CA ALA A 52 1.60 27.20 -7.06
C ALA A 52 0.36 27.94 -6.51
N ASP A 53 -0.86 27.48 -6.89
CA ASP A 53 -2.11 28.12 -6.45
C ASP A 53 -2.27 28.14 -4.92
N LEU A 54 -1.75 27.13 -4.23
CA LEU A 54 -1.78 27.07 -2.78
C LEU A 54 -0.57 27.79 -2.14
N LEU A 55 0.62 27.65 -2.75
CA LEU A 55 1.88 27.97 -2.09
C LEU A 55 2.41 29.37 -2.36
N ASP A 56 2.05 29.96 -3.52
CA ASP A 56 2.61 31.26 -3.94
C ASP A 56 2.20 32.38 -3.00
N GLY A 57 3.20 33.13 -2.47
CA GLY A 57 2.98 34.17 -1.45
C GLY A 57 2.76 33.66 -0.04
N SER A 58 2.96 32.36 0.24
CA SER A 58 3.00 31.82 1.61
C SER A 58 4.41 31.91 2.21
N SER A 59 4.52 31.74 3.54
CA SER A 59 5.79 31.61 4.25
C SER A 59 6.28 30.17 4.40
N VAL A 60 5.63 29.21 3.75
CA VAL A 60 5.92 27.78 3.88
C VAL A 60 7.33 27.48 3.34
N ARG A 61 8.15 26.85 4.16
CA ARG A 61 9.52 26.41 3.84
C ARG A 61 9.66 24.90 3.79
N PHE A 62 8.68 24.16 4.34
CA PHE A 62 8.74 22.71 4.43
C PHE A 62 7.35 22.08 4.24
N ILE A 63 7.26 21.06 3.41
CA ILE A 63 6.05 20.25 3.24
C ILE A 63 6.40 18.80 3.55
N ALA A 64 5.74 18.22 4.56
CA ALA A 64 5.79 16.80 4.84
C ALA A 64 4.46 16.14 4.45
N THR A 65 4.49 15.17 3.57
CA THR A 65 3.29 14.35 3.34
C THR A 65 3.36 13.06 4.14
N ALA A 66 2.34 12.82 4.97
CA ALA A 66 2.20 11.58 5.76
C ALA A 66 1.78 10.38 4.88
N THR A 67 2.19 10.36 3.60
CA THR A 67 1.90 9.34 2.61
C THR A 67 3.17 8.95 1.84
N ALA A 68 3.18 7.74 1.27
CA ALA A 68 4.31 7.28 0.47
C ALA A 68 4.35 7.96 -0.92
N GLY A 69 3.18 8.20 -1.54
CA GLY A 69 3.08 8.87 -2.85
C GLY A 69 3.18 10.39 -2.72
N THR A 70 3.68 11.05 -3.76
CA THR A 70 3.88 12.50 -3.86
C THR A 70 3.13 13.15 -5.03
N ASP A 71 2.23 12.44 -5.66
CA ASP A 71 1.51 12.87 -6.88
C ASP A 71 0.72 14.18 -6.70
N HIS A 72 0.48 14.61 -5.46
CA HIS A 72 -0.24 15.82 -5.06
C HIS A 72 0.69 17.02 -4.77
N ILE A 73 2.02 16.84 -4.86
CA ILE A 73 3.02 17.89 -4.61
C ILE A 73 3.68 18.25 -5.95
N ASP A 74 3.65 19.53 -6.29
CA ASP A 74 4.42 20.08 -7.41
C ASP A 74 5.90 20.23 -7.01
N ALA A 75 6.68 19.18 -7.27
CA ALA A 75 8.09 19.12 -6.88
C ALA A 75 8.95 20.18 -7.62
N GLU A 76 8.61 20.53 -8.87
CA GLU A 76 9.33 21.54 -9.64
C GLU A 76 9.09 22.93 -9.04
N TYR A 77 7.82 23.26 -8.76
CA TYR A 77 7.49 24.52 -8.08
C TYR A 77 8.20 24.62 -6.73
N CYS A 78 8.11 23.60 -5.90
CA CYS A 78 8.73 23.58 -4.57
C CYS A 78 10.26 23.77 -4.66
N SER A 79 10.91 23.07 -5.57
CA SER A 79 12.36 23.17 -5.78
C SER A 79 12.80 24.56 -6.20
N THR A 80 12.06 25.22 -7.12
CA THR A 80 12.39 26.57 -7.63
C THR A 80 12.10 27.67 -6.59
N HIS A 81 11.25 27.39 -5.59
CA HIS A 81 10.87 28.35 -4.54
C HIS A 81 11.52 28.03 -3.17
N ASN A 82 12.54 27.15 -3.14
CA ASN A 82 13.25 26.75 -1.91
C ASN A 82 12.32 26.16 -0.83
N ILE A 83 11.27 25.46 -1.23
CA ILE A 83 10.39 24.71 -0.33
C ILE A 83 10.88 23.27 -0.29
N ALA A 84 11.37 22.82 0.86
CA ALA A 84 11.76 21.44 1.03
C ALA A 84 10.53 20.54 1.13
N CYS A 85 10.55 19.41 0.42
CA CYS A 85 9.45 18.45 0.42
C CYS A 85 9.96 17.06 0.81
N ILE A 86 9.23 16.39 1.70
CA ILE A 86 9.51 15.00 2.07
C ILE A 86 8.21 14.20 2.09
N ASN A 87 8.33 12.93 1.72
CA ASN A 87 7.26 11.95 1.87
C ASN A 87 7.61 10.93 2.98
N ALA A 88 6.70 9.99 3.20
CA ALA A 88 6.88 8.89 4.15
C ALA A 88 7.09 7.56 3.40
N PRO A 89 8.29 7.31 2.81
CA PRO A 89 8.52 6.15 1.98
C PRO A 89 8.38 4.86 2.79
N GLY A 90 7.62 3.90 2.26
CA GLY A 90 7.41 2.60 2.90
C GLY A 90 6.47 2.61 4.13
N CYS A 91 5.94 3.76 4.56
CA CYS A 91 5.07 3.82 5.75
C CYS A 91 3.85 2.88 5.65
N ASN A 92 3.31 2.70 4.47
CA ASN A 92 2.13 1.89 4.16
C ASN A 92 2.47 0.53 3.51
N ALA A 93 3.73 0.19 3.36
CA ALA A 93 4.14 -0.97 2.56
C ALA A 93 3.62 -2.29 3.12
N MET A 94 3.63 -2.46 4.45
CA MET A 94 3.08 -3.66 5.09
C MET A 94 1.56 -3.75 4.91
N GLY A 95 0.82 -2.63 4.95
CA GLY A 95 -0.61 -2.62 4.65
C GLY A 95 -0.92 -3.14 3.25
N VAL A 96 -0.18 -2.68 2.22
CA VAL A 96 -0.34 -3.18 0.84
C VAL A 96 0.05 -4.66 0.74
N ALA A 97 1.14 -5.07 1.37
CA ALA A 97 1.57 -6.48 1.35
C ALA A 97 0.55 -7.40 2.04
N GLN A 98 -0.02 -6.96 3.18
CA GLN A 98 -1.11 -7.65 3.87
C GLN A 98 -2.36 -7.75 2.98
N TYR A 99 -2.74 -6.65 2.28
CA TYR A 99 -3.85 -6.65 1.33
C TYR A 99 -3.64 -7.71 0.23
N VAL A 100 -2.49 -7.72 -0.42
CA VAL A 100 -2.17 -8.70 -1.48
C VAL A 100 -2.25 -10.12 -0.94
N CYS A 101 -1.66 -10.39 0.24
CA CYS A 101 -1.72 -11.69 0.89
C CYS A 101 -3.16 -12.12 1.18
N SER A 102 -3.98 -11.22 1.73
CA SER A 102 -5.38 -11.49 2.05
C SER A 102 -6.22 -11.73 0.79
N CYS A 103 -5.99 -10.99 -0.29
CA CYS A 103 -6.65 -11.25 -1.57
C CYS A 103 -6.29 -12.62 -2.13
N LEU A 104 -5.03 -13.01 -2.08
CA LEU A 104 -4.59 -14.36 -2.48
C LEU A 104 -5.21 -15.44 -1.61
N SER A 105 -5.26 -15.24 -0.28
CA SER A 105 -5.90 -16.16 0.65
C SER A 105 -7.40 -16.32 0.37
N LEU A 106 -8.09 -15.21 0.10
CA LEU A 106 -9.52 -15.23 -0.21
C LEU A 106 -9.82 -15.94 -1.54
N LEU A 107 -9.03 -15.67 -2.59
CA LEU A 107 -9.14 -16.36 -3.88
C LEU A 107 -8.84 -17.85 -3.75
N SER A 108 -7.80 -18.22 -2.96
CA SER A 108 -7.46 -19.60 -2.66
C SER A 108 -8.63 -20.35 -2.03
N LEU A 109 -9.24 -19.80 -0.97
CA LEU A 109 -10.37 -20.42 -0.29
C LEU A 109 -11.65 -20.48 -1.16
N ARG A 110 -11.92 -19.43 -1.95
CA ARG A 110 -13.12 -19.38 -2.80
C ARG A 110 -13.07 -20.33 -4.00
N HIS A 111 -11.88 -20.50 -4.58
CA HIS A 111 -11.72 -21.19 -5.86
C HIS A 111 -10.84 -22.44 -5.77
N GLY A 112 -10.40 -22.86 -4.56
CA GLY A 112 -9.53 -24.01 -4.37
C GLY A 112 -8.16 -23.85 -5.02
N ILE A 113 -7.62 -22.61 -5.06
CA ILE A 113 -6.33 -22.34 -5.70
C ILE A 113 -5.20 -22.68 -4.74
N GLU A 114 -4.40 -23.69 -5.07
CA GLU A 114 -3.17 -24.00 -4.35
C GLU A 114 -2.10 -22.94 -4.67
N LEU A 115 -1.65 -22.20 -3.65
CA LEU A 115 -0.64 -21.14 -3.81
C LEU A 115 0.78 -21.72 -3.84
N ARG A 116 1.04 -22.80 -3.10
CA ARG A 116 2.36 -23.44 -3.03
C ARG A 116 2.80 -23.89 -4.43
N GLY A 117 4.02 -23.53 -4.81
CA GLY A 117 4.61 -23.85 -6.11
C GLY A 117 4.18 -22.96 -7.28
N LYS A 118 3.16 -22.08 -7.11
CA LYS A 118 2.81 -21.12 -8.17
C LYS A 118 3.89 -20.08 -8.37
N LYS A 119 4.09 -19.67 -9.62
CA LYS A 119 4.98 -18.57 -9.99
C LYS A 119 4.27 -17.23 -9.84
N ILE A 120 4.83 -16.34 -9.03
CA ILE A 120 4.31 -14.99 -8.82
C ILE A 120 5.25 -13.95 -9.41
N GLY A 121 4.82 -13.25 -10.45
CA GLY A 121 5.49 -12.09 -11.04
C GLY A 121 5.25 -10.85 -10.18
N ILE A 122 6.31 -10.27 -9.65
CA ILE A 122 6.27 -9.04 -8.83
C ILE A 122 6.94 -7.94 -9.65
N ILE A 123 6.13 -7.01 -10.17
CA ILE A 123 6.60 -5.91 -11.01
C ILE A 123 6.67 -4.65 -10.16
N GLY A 124 7.90 -4.13 -9.97
CA GLY A 124 8.24 -3.13 -8.97
C GLY A 124 8.65 -3.77 -7.63
N VAL A 125 9.94 -3.76 -7.30
CA VAL A 125 10.52 -4.43 -6.12
C VAL A 125 11.03 -3.41 -5.10
N GLY A 126 10.27 -2.31 -4.92
CA GLY A 126 10.50 -1.30 -3.88
C GLY A 126 10.09 -1.80 -2.48
N HIS A 127 9.69 -0.89 -1.59
CA HIS A 127 9.28 -1.26 -0.23
C HIS A 127 8.15 -2.30 -0.19
N VAL A 128 7.15 -2.17 -1.06
CA VAL A 128 6.02 -3.11 -1.13
C VAL A 128 6.45 -4.42 -1.76
N GLY A 129 7.07 -4.37 -2.95
CA GLY A 129 7.43 -5.58 -3.69
C GLY A 129 8.39 -6.50 -2.94
N GLN A 130 9.30 -5.95 -2.11
CA GLN A 130 10.15 -6.75 -1.22
C GLN A 130 9.34 -7.52 -0.18
N LEU A 131 8.37 -6.86 0.49
CA LEU A 131 7.49 -7.52 1.46
C LEU A 131 6.61 -8.57 0.80
N VAL A 132 6.08 -8.30 -0.40
CA VAL A 132 5.31 -9.29 -1.17
C VAL A 132 6.19 -10.48 -1.58
N THR A 133 7.47 -10.25 -1.87
CA THR A 133 8.44 -11.33 -2.12
C THR A 133 8.61 -12.22 -0.88
N GLU A 134 8.74 -11.62 0.31
CA GLU A 134 8.84 -12.37 1.58
C GLU A 134 7.58 -13.19 1.87
N ILE A 135 6.41 -12.61 1.63
CA ILE A 135 5.11 -13.29 1.74
C ILE A 135 5.02 -14.46 0.75
N ALA A 136 5.39 -14.25 -0.52
CA ALA A 136 5.39 -15.28 -1.53
C ALA A 136 6.26 -16.47 -1.14
N LEU A 137 7.47 -16.22 -0.68
CA LEU A 137 8.39 -17.24 -0.17
C LEU A 137 7.85 -17.95 1.08
N ALA A 138 7.19 -17.23 1.98
CA ALA A 138 6.57 -17.80 3.19
C ALA A 138 5.44 -18.77 2.83
N LEU A 139 4.63 -18.44 1.82
CA LEU A 139 3.54 -19.27 1.30
C LEU A 139 4.01 -20.37 0.33
N GLY A 140 5.32 -20.49 0.10
CA GLY A 140 5.89 -21.53 -0.78
C GLY A 140 5.69 -21.26 -2.27
N MET A 141 5.40 -20.03 -2.67
CA MET A 141 5.37 -19.60 -4.07
C MET A 141 6.79 -19.37 -4.62
N GLN A 142 6.92 -19.28 -5.94
CA GLN A 142 8.17 -19.01 -6.64
C GLN A 142 8.16 -17.59 -7.20
N PRO A 143 8.88 -16.63 -6.58
CA PRO A 143 8.93 -15.26 -7.07
C PRO A 143 9.66 -15.14 -8.41
N LEU A 144 9.14 -14.28 -9.28
CA LEU A 144 9.77 -13.75 -10.49
C LEU A 144 9.77 -12.24 -10.37
N LEU A 145 10.93 -11.61 -10.20
CA LEU A 145 11.05 -10.20 -9.86
C LEU A 145 11.43 -9.36 -11.07
N ASN A 146 10.79 -8.19 -11.24
CA ASN A 146 11.15 -7.24 -12.29
C ASN A 146 11.12 -5.81 -11.75
N ASP A 147 12.28 -5.16 -11.74
CA ASP A 147 12.46 -3.74 -11.41
C ASP A 147 13.75 -3.25 -12.07
N PRO A 148 13.72 -2.95 -13.40
CA PRO A 148 14.90 -2.56 -14.12
C PRO A 148 15.61 -1.34 -13.54
N PRO A 149 14.93 -0.25 -13.11
CA PRO A 149 15.61 0.91 -12.51
C PRO A 149 16.46 0.54 -11.29
N ARG A 150 15.90 -0.30 -10.40
CA ARG A 150 16.65 -0.76 -9.21
C ARG A 150 17.80 -1.68 -9.58
N LEU A 151 17.57 -2.58 -10.53
CA LEU A 151 18.61 -3.50 -10.97
C LEU A 151 19.80 -2.73 -11.59
N GLU A 152 19.55 -1.66 -12.33
CA GLU A 152 20.59 -0.77 -12.87
C GLU A 152 21.34 -0.02 -11.76
N GLN A 153 20.62 0.43 -10.73
CA GLN A 153 21.21 1.21 -9.64
C GLN A 153 22.00 0.34 -8.64
N GLU A 154 21.48 -0.83 -8.26
CA GLU A 154 22.03 -1.67 -7.19
C GLU A 154 22.89 -2.82 -7.72
N GLY A 155 22.73 -3.19 -8.99
CA GLY A 155 23.48 -4.27 -9.65
C GLY A 155 23.31 -5.61 -8.93
N ASP A 156 24.41 -6.35 -8.78
CA ASP A 156 24.39 -7.68 -8.15
C ASP A 156 24.18 -7.64 -6.62
N ASN A 157 24.23 -6.46 -6.00
CA ASN A 157 23.99 -6.31 -4.56
C ASN A 157 22.49 -6.21 -4.21
N ILE A 158 21.62 -6.16 -5.20
CA ILE A 158 20.18 -6.07 -4.98
C ILE A 158 19.67 -7.29 -4.21
N LYS A 159 18.84 -7.04 -3.18
CA LYS A 159 18.23 -8.11 -2.39
C LYS A 159 17.37 -9.02 -3.30
N TYR A 160 17.48 -10.33 -3.13
CA TYR A 160 16.76 -11.34 -3.96
C TYR A 160 17.21 -11.38 -5.41
N ARG A 161 18.48 -11.07 -5.71
CA ARG A 161 19.04 -11.03 -7.07
C ARG A 161 18.72 -12.27 -7.90
N GLU A 162 18.72 -13.43 -7.26
CA GLU A 162 18.46 -14.74 -7.89
C GLU A 162 17.06 -14.90 -8.48
N TYR A 163 16.10 -14.09 -8.06
CA TYR A 163 14.72 -14.12 -8.58
C TYR A 163 14.47 -13.06 -9.65
N PHE A 164 15.43 -12.14 -9.90
CA PHE A 164 15.25 -11.10 -10.92
C PHE A 164 15.31 -11.69 -12.33
N THR A 165 14.32 -11.30 -13.14
CA THR A 165 14.16 -11.78 -14.51
C THR A 165 13.56 -10.69 -15.41
N SER A 166 13.44 -10.97 -16.71
CA SER A 166 12.84 -10.05 -17.67
C SER A 166 11.32 -9.99 -17.54
N LEU A 167 10.72 -8.90 -18.02
CA LEU A 167 9.27 -8.76 -18.06
C LEU A 167 8.63 -9.84 -18.95
N GLU A 168 9.27 -10.20 -20.06
CA GLU A 168 8.81 -11.24 -20.97
C GLU A 168 8.77 -12.63 -20.30
N THR A 169 9.73 -12.90 -19.40
CA THR A 169 9.70 -14.15 -18.61
C THR A 169 8.52 -14.15 -17.65
N ILE A 170 8.26 -13.04 -16.97
CA ILE A 170 7.09 -12.90 -16.09
C ILE A 170 5.79 -13.14 -16.87
N GLN A 171 5.62 -12.47 -18.01
CA GLN A 171 4.43 -12.65 -18.85
C GLN A 171 4.22 -14.11 -19.25
N LYS A 172 5.27 -14.80 -19.67
CA LYS A 172 5.18 -16.19 -20.15
C LYS A 172 4.99 -17.22 -19.04
N GLU A 173 5.54 -16.98 -17.86
CA GLU A 173 5.67 -18.03 -16.84
C GLU A 173 4.83 -17.80 -15.58
N ALA A 174 4.49 -16.55 -15.23
CA ALA A 174 3.77 -16.26 -14.00
C ALA A 174 2.33 -16.79 -14.04
N ASP A 175 1.90 -17.39 -12.94
CA ASP A 175 0.51 -17.75 -12.67
C ASP A 175 -0.24 -16.59 -12.02
N ILE A 176 0.52 -15.74 -11.31
CA ILE A 176 0.03 -14.56 -10.60
C ILE A 176 0.94 -13.40 -11.00
N ILE A 177 0.38 -12.22 -11.30
CA ILE A 177 1.13 -10.98 -11.48
C ILE A 177 0.58 -9.94 -10.52
N THR A 178 1.46 -9.30 -9.76
CA THR A 178 1.12 -8.20 -8.86
C THR A 178 2.00 -6.99 -9.13
N LEU A 179 1.36 -5.81 -9.14
CA LEU A 179 1.97 -4.55 -9.60
C LEU A 179 2.25 -3.63 -8.41
N HIS A 180 3.50 -3.15 -8.31
CA HIS A 180 3.98 -2.27 -7.24
C HIS A 180 4.88 -1.14 -7.76
N VAL A 181 4.57 -0.66 -8.95
CA VAL A 181 5.31 0.42 -9.63
C VAL A 181 4.68 1.80 -9.38
N PRO A 182 5.45 2.89 -9.43
CA PRO A 182 4.88 4.23 -9.52
C PRO A 182 4.21 4.44 -10.89
N LEU A 183 3.33 5.42 -10.99
CA LEU A 183 2.80 5.86 -12.28
C LEU A 183 3.78 6.85 -12.92
N SER A 184 4.48 6.44 -13.96
CA SER A 184 5.37 7.28 -14.76
C SER A 184 4.93 7.35 -16.21
N LYS A 185 4.93 8.56 -16.77
CA LYS A 185 4.52 8.82 -18.16
C LYS A 185 5.72 8.84 -19.12
N THR A 186 6.89 9.12 -18.59
CA THR A 186 8.14 9.35 -19.34
C THR A 186 9.30 8.61 -18.69
N GLY A 187 10.47 8.65 -19.32
CA GLY A 187 11.68 7.97 -18.86
C GLY A 187 11.93 6.67 -19.59
N ALA A 188 12.97 5.92 -19.17
CA ALA A 188 13.35 4.67 -19.82
C ALA A 188 12.34 3.54 -19.58
N TYR A 189 11.59 3.60 -18.47
CA TYR A 189 10.65 2.58 -18.03
C TYR A 189 9.29 3.19 -17.68
N PRO A 190 8.52 3.70 -18.66
CA PRO A 190 7.20 4.28 -18.41
C PRO A 190 6.21 3.18 -17.97
N THR A 191 5.33 3.50 -17.04
CA THR A 191 4.36 2.56 -16.48
C THR A 191 2.91 2.91 -16.79
N LEU A 192 2.65 4.11 -17.34
CA LEU A 192 1.31 4.49 -17.81
C LEU A 192 0.85 3.54 -18.91
N GLY A 193 -0.28 2.86 -18.71
CA GLY A 193 -0.84 1.89 -19.64
C GLY A 193 0.08 0.68 -19.90
N MET A 194 0.95 0.34 -18.94
CA MET A 194 1.87 -0.78 -19.07
C MET A 194 1.13 -2.10 -19.28
N VAL A 195 0.06 -2.32 -18.51
CA VAL A 195 -0.79 -3.50 -18.68
C VAL A 195 -1.90 -3.17 -19.69
N ASN A 196 -1.68 -3.53 -20.93
CA ASN A 196 -2.54 -3.33 -22.09
C ASN A 196 -2.72 -4.64 -22.89
N ASP A 197 -3.38 -4.58 -24.03
CA ASP A 197 -3.62 -5.75 -24.89
C ASP A 197 -2.32 -6.48 -25.29
N SER A 198 -1.26 -5.73 -25.63
CA SER A 198 0.03 -6.31 -25.99
C SER A 198 0.67 -7.06 -24.81
N PHE A 199 0.60 -6.46 -23.60
CA PHE A 199 1.08 -7.10 -22.40
C PHE A 199 0.32 -8.40 -22.11
N LEU A 200 -1.01 -8.33 -22.12
CA LEU A 200 -1.87 -9.49 -21.79
C LEU A 200 -1.81 -10.60 -22.82
N SER A 201 -1.64 -10.26 -24.11
CA SER A 201 -1.50 -11.29 -25.17
C SER A 201 -0.24 -12.15 -25.03
N SER A 202 0.76 -11.68 -24.28
CA SER A 202 2.00 -12.42 -23.97
C SER A 202 1.90 -13.22 -22.68
N CYS A 203 0.82 -13.06 -21.91
CA CYS A 203 0.63 -13.76 -20.65
C CYS A 203 0.04 -15.16 -20.82
N LYS A 204 0.29 -16.02 -19.81
CA LYS A 204 -0.42 -17.31 -19.71
C LYS A 204 -1.91 -17.07 -19.55
N LYS A 205 -2.72 -17.95 -20.16
CA LYS A 205 -4.15 -18.03 -19.86
C LYS A 205 -4.37 -18.46 -18.41
N GLY A 206 -5.42 -17.95 -17.79
CA GLY A 206 -5.75 -18.26 -16.40
C GLY A 206 -4.95 -17.44 -15.38
N LEU A 207 -4.39 -16.29 -15.79
CA LEU A 207 -3.63 -15.37 -14.93
C LEU A 207 -4.47 -14.83 -13.76
N ILE A 208 -3.88 -14.74 -12.57
CA ILE A 208 -4.37 -13.91 -11.47
C ILE A 208 -3.62 -12.58 -11.55
N LEU A 209 -4.35 -11.47 -11.76
CA LEU A 209 -3.77 -10.13 -11.84
C LEU A 209 -4.22 -9.26 -10.66
N ILE A 210 -3.24 -8.65 -9.98
CA ILE A 210 -3.48 -7.77 -8.82
C ILE A 210 -2.89 -6.40 -9.09
N ASN A 211 -3.73 -5.35 -9.05
CA ASN A 211 -3.28 -3.95 -9.09
C ASN A 211 -3.62 -3.22 -7.79
N ALA A 212 -2.62 -3.04 -6.94
CA ALA A 212 -2.67 -2.25 -5.72
C ALA A 212 -1.63 -1.12 -5.73
N CYS A 213 -1.28 -0.61 -6.92
CA CYS A 213 -0.30 0.47 -7.05
C CYS A 213 -0.91 1.79 -7.55
N ARG A 214 -1.24 1.90 -8.84
CA ARG A 214 -1.91 3.05 -9.46
C ARG A 214 -2.84 2.59 -10.58
N GLY A 215 -4.03 3.19 -10.70
CA GLY A 215 -5.03 2.82 -11.72
C GLY A 215 -4.51 2.96 -13.14
N GLY A 216 -3.89 4.07 -13.47
CA GLY A 216 -3.36 4.33 -14.81
C GLY A 216 -2.23 3.41 -15.28
N VAL A 217 -1.75 2.47 -14.45
CA VAL A 217 -0.81 1.40 -14.87
C VAL A 217 -1.51 0.37 -15.74
N CYS A 218 -2.80 0.14 -15.54
CA CYS A 218 -3.60 -0.81 -16.30
C CYS A 218 -4.63 -0.08 -17.18
N CYS A 219 -4.78 -0.54 -18.42
CA CYS A 219 -5.85 -0.07 -19.31
C CYS A 219 -7.14 -0.84 -18.99
N SER A 220 -8.19 -0.13 -18.60
CA SER A 220 -9.49 -0.72 -18.20
C SER A 220 -10.09 -1.62 -19.28
N GLU A 221 -10.09 -1.18 -20.53
CA GLU A 221 -10.62 -1.96 -21.65
C GLU A 221 -9.84 -3.27 -21.89
N SER A 222 -8.53 -3.22 -21.74
CA SER A 222 -7.68 -4.41 -21.87
C SER A 222 -7.92 -5.42 -20.74
N LEU A 223 -8.19 -4.95 -19.51
CA LEU A 223 -8.53 -5.81 -18.38
C LEU A 223 -9.88 -6.52 -18.62
N ILE A 224 -10.90 -5.79 -19.07
CA ILE A 224 -12.22 -6.35 -19.40
C ILE A 224 -12.07 -7.45 -20.46
N LYS A 225 -11.41 -7.13 -21.57
CA LYS A 225 -11.15 -8.08 -22.65
C LYS A 225 -10.35 -9.31 -22.17
N GLY A 226 -9.35 -9.11 -21.31
CA GLY A 226 -8.58 -10.21 -20.72
C GLY A 226 -9.41 -11.13 -19.83
N LYS A 227 -10.43 -10.60 -19.13
CA LYS A 227 -11.42 -11.40 -18.38
C LYS A 227 -12.34 -12.18 -19.33
N GLU A 228 -12.85 -11.53 -20.37
CA GLU A 228 -13.76 -12.14 -21.33
C GLU A 228 -13.11 -13.27 -22.15
N ASP A 229 -11.85 -13.11 -22.55
CA ASP A 229 -11.13 -14.11 -23.35
C ASP A 229 -10.39 -15.18 -22.50
N GLY A 230 -10.51 -15.10 -21.16
CA GLY A 230 -9.91 -16.04 -20.21
C GLY A 230 -8.40 -15.91 -20.04
N THR A 231 -7.78 -14.85 -20.53
CA THR A 231 -6.38 -14.53 -20.21
C THR A 231 -6.24 -14.23 -18.72
N ILE A 232 -7.18 -13.44 -18.16
CA ILE A 232 -7.27 -13.18 -16.72
C ILE A 232 -8.38 -14.07 -16.14
N ALA A 233 -8.03 -15.04 -15.30
CA ALA A 233 -9.00 -15.84 -14.56
C ALA A 233 -9.54 -15.05 -13.37
N HIS A 234 -8.64 -14.41 -12.60
CA HIS A 234 -9.03 -13.62 -11.43
C HIS A 234 -8.38 -12.23 -11.48
N LEU A 235 -9.18 -11.21 -11.21
CA LEU A 235 -8.78 -9.81 -11.23
C LEU A 235 -9.01 -9.17 -9.85
N VAL A 236 -7.97 -8.56 -9.29
CA VAL A 236 -8.03 -7.82 -8.03
C VAL A 236 -7.62 -6.38 -8.28
N LEU A 237 -8.50 -5.44 -7.98
CA LEU A 237 -8.25 -4.01 -8.17
C LEU A 237 -8.50 -3.22 -6.89
N ASP A 238 -7.47 -2.58 -6.39
CA ASP A 238 -7.56 -1.53 -5.37
C ASP A 238 -7.46 -0.14 -5.99
N CYS A 239 -6.67 -0.02 -7.06
CA CYS A 239 -6.46 1.23 -7.79
C CYS A 239 -7.06 1.15 -9.19
N TRP A 240 -7.77 2.22 -9.58
CA TRP A 240 -8.62 2.24 -10.76
C TRP A 240 -8.26 3.40 -11.68
N GLU A 241 -8.40 3.20 -12.98
CA GLU A 241 -8.37 4.30 -13.93
C GLU A 241 -9.61 5.18 -13.71
N GLY A 242 -9.42 6.51 -13.67
CA GLY A 242 -10.50 7.47 -13.53
C GLY A 242 -11.05 7.69 -12.11
N GLU A 243 -10.37 7.18 -11.06
CA GLU A 243 -10.79 7.45 -9.67
C GLU A 243 -11.16 8.92 -9.42
N PRO A 244 -12.23 9.19 -8.68
CA PRO A 244 -13.13 8.27 -7.95
C PRO A 244 -14.28 7.72 -8.81
N HIS A 245 -14.39 8.12 -10.08
CA HIS A 245 -15.46 7.71 -11.01
C HIS A 245 -15.01 6.49 -11.79
N ILE A 246 -15.01 5.33 -11.12
CA ILE A 246 -14.52 4.08 -11.70
C ILE A 246 -15.49 3.47 -12.71
N ASN A 247 -14.97 2.68 -13.65
CA ASN A 247 -15.75 2.00 -14.67
C ASN A 247 -16.59 0.87 -14.06
N ALA A 248 -17.94 0.99 -14.12
CA ALA A 248 -18.86 0.01 -13.56
C ALA A 248 -18.73 -1.37 -14.25
N HIS A 249 -18.50 -1.38 -15.57
CA HIS A 249 -18.33 -2.63 -16.31
C HIS A 249 -17.03 -3.35 -15.92
N LEU A 250 -15.94 -2.61 -15.66
CA LEU A 250 -14.73 -3.21 -15.11
C LEU A 250 -14.96 -3.77 -13.69
N LEU A 251 -15.76 -3.08 -12.86
CA LEU A 251 -16.10 -3.56 -11.52
C LEU A 251 -16.86 -4.91 -11.59
N GLU A 252 -17.76 -5.08 -12.54
CA GLU A 252 -18.47 -6.36 -12.76
C GLU A 252 -17.52 -7.52 -13.11
N HIS A 253 -16.40 -7.23 -13.81
CA HIS A 253 -15.38 -8.20 -14.19
C HIS A 253 -14.29 -8.41 -13.13
N THR A 254 -14.30 -7.66 -12.04
CA THR A 254 -13.29 -7.71 -10.97
C THR A 254 -13.74 -8.69 -9.87
N ASP A 255 -12.89 -9.62 -9.45
CA ASP A 255 -13.22 -10.62 -8.43
C ASP A 255 -13.14 -10.07 -7.01
N ILE A 256 -12.18 -9.16 -6.74
CA ILE A 256 -12.05 -8.44 -5.47
C ILE A 256 -11.76 -6.97 -5.79
N ALA A 257 -12.63 -6.09 -5.34
CA ALA A 257 -12.59 -4.65 -5.59
C ALA A 257 -12.48 -3.86 -4.28
N SER A 258 -11.66 -2.81 -4.26
CA SER A 258 -11.61 -1.89 -3.12
C SER A 258 -11.34 -0.45 -3.55
N PRO A 259 -11.73 0.56 -2.74
CA PRO A 259 -11.65 1.96 -3.13
C PRO A 259 -10.30 2.59 -2.74
N HIS A 260 -9.20 2.04 -3.26
CA HIS A 260 -7.82 2.52 -3.08
C HIS A 260 -7.42 2.60 -1.59
N ILE A 261 -7.58 1.46 -0.88
CA ILE A 261 -7.33 1.35 0.57
C ILE A 261 -6.26 0.31 0.93
N ALA A 262 -5.66 -0.37 -0.03
CA ALA A 262 -4.70 -1.44 0.22
C ALA A 262 -3.57 -1.03 1.20
N GLY A 263 -3.11 0.22 1.10
CA GLY A 263 -2.10 0.78 2.01
C GLY A 263 -2.66 1.37 3.31
N PHE A 264 -3.93 1.14 3.64
CA PHE A 264 -4.57 1.75 4.79
C PHE A 264 -4.55 0.79 5.99
N SER A 265 -3.51 0.89 6.82
CA SER A 265 -3.44 0.28 8.15
C SER A 265 -3.27 1.34 9.23
N ALA A 266 -3.73 1.09 10.45
CA ALA A 266 -3.52 2.00 11.57
C ALA A 266 -2.03 2.18 11.85
N ASP A 267 -1.27 1.09 11.82
CA ASP A 267 0.18 1.07 12.00
C ASP A 267 0.91 1.87 10.91
N GLY A 268 0.52 1.72 9.65
CA GLY A 268 1.07 2.47 8.52
C GLY A 268 0.74 3.96 8.57
N LYS A 269 -0.48 4.31 9.00
CA LYS A 269 -0.88 5.72 9.19
C LYS A 269 -0.08 6.38 10.31
N HIS A 270 0.14 5.68 11.41
CA HIS A 270 0.99 6.15 12.50
C HIS A 270 2.43 6.37 12.04
N ARG A 271 3.02 5.40 11.32
CA ARG A 271 4.37 5.55 10.75
C ARG A 271 4.48 6.76 9.84
N GLY A 272 3.50 6.98 8.94
CA GLY A 272 3.49 8.14 8.05
C GLY A 272 3.43 9.47 8.80
N ALA A 273 2.56 9.59 9.79
CA ALA A 273 2.45 10.78 10.63
C ALA A 273 3.74 11.05 11.42
N ARG A 274 4.31 10.00 12.01
CA ARG A 274 5.59 10.07 12.74
C ARG A 274 6.73 10.52 11.83
N MET A 275 6.88 9.93 10.65
CA MET A 275 7.93 10.31 9.69
C MET A 275 7.80 11.78 9.28
N ALA A 276 6.58 12.26 9.03
CA ALA A 276 6.32 13.64 8.68
C ALA A 276 6.72 14.61 9.82
N LEU A 277 6.35 14.29 11.06
CA LEU A 277 6.70 15.12 12.23
C LEU A 277 8.21 15.13 12.48
N LEU A 278 8.87 13.98 12.40
CA LEU A 278 10.33 13.89 12.58
C LEU A 278 11.08 14.68 11.52
N ALA A 279 10.67 14.60 10.25
CA ALA A 279 11.30 15.35 9.18
C ALA A 279 11.20 16.87 9.37
N ILE A 280 10.03 17.36 9.81
CA ILE A 280 9.87 18.78 10.17
C ILE A 280 10.74 19.12 11.38
N SER A 281 10.76 18.27 12.40
CA SER A 281 11.58 18.47 13.58
C SER A 281 13.07 18.56 13.24
N ASP A 282 13.56 17.69 12.38
CA ASP A 282 14.97 17.71 11.95
C ASP A 282 15.29 18.98 11.16
N PHE A 283 14.41 19.37 10.24
CA PHE A 283 14.64 20.58 9.43
C PHE A 283 14.66 21.87 10.26
N PHE A 284 13.78 22.00 11.26
CA PHE A 284 13.68 23.19 12.09
C PHE A 284 14.44 23.09 13.44
N GLY A 285 15.08 21.97 13.74
CA GLY A 285 15.83 21.78 15.00
C GLY A 285 14.94 21.72 16.24
N LEU A 286 13.77 21.08 16.17
CA LEU A 286 12.78 21.10 17.26
C LEU A 286 13.05 20.04 18.35
N GLY A 287 13.95 19.10 18.11
CA GLY A 287 14.38 18.10 19.10
C GLY A 287 13.42 16.93 19.30
N ALA A 288 12.46 16.68 18.40
CA ALA A 288 11.66 15.47 18.45
C ALA A 288 12.56 14.23 18.20
N SER A 289 12.40 13.21 19.04
CA SER A 289 13.20 11.99 18.96
C SER A 289 12.42 10.84 18.30
N GLN A 290 13.13 9.74 18.03
CA GLN A 290 12.51 8.50 17.54
C GLN A 290 11.54 7.87 18.56
N ASP A 291 11.62 8.26 19.85
CA ASP A 291 10.80 7.75 20.94
C ASP A 291 9.49 8.54 21.12
N LEU A 292 8.92 9.04 20.00
CA LEU A 292 7.59 9.66 20.02
C LEU A 292 6.55 8.69 20.59
N LEU A 293 5.66 9.23 21.41
CA LEU A 293 4.59 8.45 22.05
C LEU A 293 3.82 7.62 21.03
N ILE A 294 3.66 6.34 21.34
CA ILE A 294 2.79 5.45 20.58
C ILE A 294 1.35 5.72 21.03
N PRO A 295 0.40 5.91 20.13
CA PRO A 295 -1.00 6.07 20.49
C PRO A 295 -1.52 4.84 21.26
N LYS A 296 -2.30 5.07 22.32
CA LYS A 296 -2.83 3.98 23.18
C LYS A 296 -3.60 2.92 22.39
N GLU A 297 -4.25 3.33 21.31
CA GLU A 297 -4.99 2.44 20.40
C GLU A 297 -4.07 1.42 19.70
N LEU A 298 -2.80 1.77 19.52
CA LEU A 298 -1.80 0.90 18.89
C LEU A 298 -0.98 0.10 19.91
N GLU A 299 -0.97 0.49 21.18
CA GLU A 299 -0.28 -0.22 22.24
C GLU A 299 -0.97 -1.55 22.59
N GLN A 300 -2.29 -1.61 22.41
CA GLN A 300 -3.05 -2.82 22.75
C GLN A 300 -2.94 -3.86 21.65
N PRO A 301 -2.54 -5.11 22.00
CA PRO A 301 -2.55 -6.21 21.06
C PRO A 301 -3.98 -6.53 20.63
N GLN A 302 -4.13 -7.07 19.44
CA GLN A 302 -5.38 -7.62 18.96
C GLN A 302 -5.68 -8.95 19.68
N ALA A 303 -6.94 -9.39 19.64
CA ALA A 303 -7.31 -10.70 20.14
C ALA A 303 -6.47 -11.80 19.48
N PRO A 304 -5.98 -12.79 20.23
CA PRO A 304 -5.25 -13.90 19.66
C PRO A 304 -6.07 -14.67 18.63
N ILE A 305 -5.39 -15.21 17.62
CA ILE A 305 -5.99 -16.05 16.59
C ILE A 305 -5.67 -17.50 16.93
N ALA A 306 -6.70 -18.24 17.35
CA ALA A 306 -6.58 -19.67 17.64
C ALA A 306 -6.75 -20.48 16.36
N LEU A 307 -5.72 -21.21 15.92
CA LEU A 307 -5.74 -21.93 14.63
C LEU A 307 -6.65 -23.16 14.65
N GLU A 308 -6.93 -23.73 15.82
CA GLU A 308 -7.82 -24.90 15.99
C GLU A 308 -9.27 -24.66 15.57
N GLN A 309 -9.68 -23.38 15.47
CA GLN A 309 -11.03 -23.03 14.99
C GLN A 309 -11.20 -23.18 13.46
N PHE A 310 -10.11 -23.40 12.72
CA PHE A 310 -10.11 -23.49 11.26
C PHE A 310 -9.78 -24.90 10.78
N PRO A 311 -10.18 -25.27 9.55
CA PRO A 311 -9.69 -26.49 8.92
C PRO A 311 -8.15 -26.50 8.86
N PRO A 312 -7.47 -27.58 9.28
CA PRO A 312 -5.99 -27.58 9.43
C PRO A 312 -5.23 -27.15 8.17
N HIS A 313 -5.68 -27.56 6.99
CA HIS A 313 -5.03 -27.23 5.71
C HIS A 313 -5.30 -25.81 5.20
N GLU A 314 -6.23 -25.08 5.85
CA GLU A 314 -6.62 -23.72 5.53
C GLU A 314 -6.28 -22.74 6.66
N ALA A 315 -5.74 -23.23 7.79
CA ALA A 315 -5.56 -22.44 9.00
C ALA A 315 -4.72 -21.16 8.77
N VAL A 316 -3.65 -21.24 7.95
CA VAL A 316 -2.82 -20.10 7.59
C VAL A 316 -3.61 -19.06 6.81
N LEU A 317 -4.43 -19.48 5.84
CA LEU A 317 -5.23 -18.58 5.01
C LEU A 317 -6.33 -17.89 5.84
N HIS A 318 -6.99 -18.64 6.72
CA HIS A 318 -8.00 -18.07 7.61
C HIS A 318 -7.41 -17.12 8.66
N ALA A 319 -6.24 -17.42 9.23
CA ALA A 319 -5.54 -16.51 10.13
C ALA A 319 -5.20 -15.18 9.43
N GLN A 320 -4.77 -15.26 8.17
CA GLN A 320 -4.53 -14.08 7.34
C GLN A 320 -5.80 -13.24 7.16
N LEU A 321 -6.93 -13.87 6.80
CA LEU A 321 -8.21 -13.19 6.62
C LEU A 321 -8.79 -12.67 7.93
N THR A 322 -8.45 -13.26 9.07
CA THR A 322 -8.82 -12.72 10.39
C THR A 322 -8.11 -11.40 10.67
N SER A 323 -6.86 -11.23 10.21
CA SER A 323 -6.14 -9.95 10.37
C SER A 323 -6.67 -8.87 9.42
N PHE A 324 -7.06 -9.26 8.22
CA PHE A 324 -7.67 -8.39 7.22
C PHE A 324 -8.48 -9.22 6.22
N ASN A 325 -9.78 -8.91 6.06
CA ASN A 325 -10.63 -9.53 5.04
C ASN A 325 -11.13 -8.47 4.05
N PRO A 326 -10.73 -8.52 2.77
CA PRO A 326 -11.15 -7.55 1.76
C PRO A 326 -12.63 -7.69 1.34
N GLU A 327 -13.31 -8.79 1.70
CA GLU A 327 -14.68 -9.09 1.26
C GLU A 327 -15.68 -8.01 1.68
N HIS A 328 -15.58 -7.48 2.89
CA HIS A 328 -16.52 -6.47 3.39
C HIS A 328 -16.45 -5.16 2.59
N ILE A 329 -15.24 -4.73 2.24
CA ILE A 329 -15.08 -3.50 1.46
C ILE A 329 -15.44 -3.70 0.00
N ASP A 330 -15.20 -4.90 -0.56
CA ASP A 330 -15.64 -5.29 -1.89
C ASP A 330 -17.16 -5.24 -1.99
N GLN A 331 -17.88 -5.85 -1.04
CA GLN A 331 -19.34 -5.83 -0.98
C GLN A 331 -19.90 -4.41 -0.85
N ALA A 332 -19.30 -3.57 -0.01
CA ALA A 332 -19.72 -2.19 0.17
C ALA A 332 -19.53 -1.35 -1.10
N LEU A 333 -18.43 -1.52 -1.83
CA LEU A 333 -18.16 -0.81 -3.08
C LEU A 333 -19.13 -1.26 -4.20
N ARG A 334 -19.44 -2.56 -4.26
CA ARG A 334 -20.42 -3.10 -5.24
C ARG A 334 -21.83 -2.68 -4.95
N ALA A 335 -22.18 -2.49 -3.68
CA ALA A 335 -23.53 -2.04 -3.29
C ALA A 335 -23.83 -0.63 -3.82
N ASP A 336 -22.83 0.26 -3.84
CA ASP A 336 -22.96 1.60 -4.41
C ASP A 336 -21.59 2.15 -4.85
N ILE A 337 -21.30 2.06 -6.13
CA ILE A 337 -20.07 2.54 -6.76
C ILE A 337 -19.85 4.05 -6.55
N SER A 338 -20.92 4.84 -6.38
CA SER A 338 -20.83 6.28 -6.15
C SER A 338 -20.23 6.63 -4.79
N GLN A 339 -20.19 5.67 -3.86
CA GLN A 339 -19.63 5.83 -2.52
C GLN A 339 -18.11 5.64 -2.46
N PHE A 340 -17.40 5.53 -3.60
CA PHE A 340 -15.96 5.28 -3.64
C PHE A 340 -15.16 6.20 -2.69
N GLU A 341 -15.33 7.52 -2.81
CA GLU A 341 -14.64 8.48 -1.94
C GLU A 341 -15.10 8.40 -0.48
N PHE A 342 -16.40 8.19 -0.27
CA PHE A 342 -16.96 8.06 1.08
C PHE A 342 -16.38 6.83 1.80
N LEU A 343 -16.40 5.68 1.15
CA LEU A 343 -15.84 4.42 1.68
C LEU A 343 -14.34 4.57 1.98
N ARG A 344 -13.58 5.19 1.08
CA ARG A 344 -12.15 5.47 1.26
C ARG A 344 -11.89 6.42 2.44
N LYS A 345 -12.67 7.50 2.55
CA LYS A 345 -12.50 8.51 3.61
C LYS A 345 -12.85 7.98 4.99
N HIS A 346 -13.88 7.13 5.10
CA HIS A 346 -14.40 6.61 6.37
C HIS A 346 -13.95 5.18 6.63
N TYR A 347 -12.93 4.70 5.90
CA TYR A 347 -12.40 3.35 6.08
C TYR A 347 -11.82 3.17 7.48
N ASN A 348 -12.28 2.12 8.16
CA ASN A 348 -11.74 1.73 9.46
C ASN A 348 -10.41 0.99 9.25
N TYR A 349 -9.31 1.58 9.69
CA TYR A 349 -7.96 1.05 9.43
C TYR A 349 -7.71 -0.25 10.20
N PRO A 350 -7.47 -1.38 9.51
CA PRO A 350 -7.07 -2.60 10.18
C PRO A 350 -5.68 -2.45 10.82
N ARG A 351 -5.40 -3.31 11.79
CA ARG A 351 -4.05 -3.47 12.31
C ARG A 351 -3.24 -4.37 11.37
N GLU A 352 -1.93 -4.19 11.35
CA GLU A 352 -1.04 -5.07 10.60
C GLU A 352 -0.87 -6.43 11.30
N MET A 353 -0.40 -7.44 10.57
CA MET A 353 -0.23 -8.82 11.05
C MET A 353 0.53 -8.90 12.36
N SER A 354 1.52 -8.01 12.56
CA SER A 354 2.33 -7.93 13.77
C SER A 354 1.56 -7.57 15.06
N ALA A 355 0.32 -7.09 14.93
CA ALA A 355 -0.54 -6.81 16.08
C ALA A 355 -1.27 -8.06 16.62
N TYR A 356 -1.20 -9.19 15.92
CA TYR A 356 -1.92 -10.42 16.27
C TYR A 356 -0.96 -11.49 16.76
N THR A 357 -1.37 -12.19 17.82
CA THR A 357 -0.69 -13.37 18.34
C THR A 357 -1.37 -14.64 17.84
N ILE A 358 -0.59 -15.60 17.38
CA ILE A 358 -1.08 -16.92 16.93
C ILE A 358 -1.01 -17.91 18.07
N GLU A 359 -2.10 -18.63 18.29
CA GLU A 359 -2.21 -19.73 19.25
C GLU A 359 -2.53 -21.04 18.52
N GLY A 360 -1.95 -22.14 18.99
CA GLY A 360 -2.15 -23.48 18.42
C GLY A 360 -1.52 -23.74 17.07
N GLY A 361 -2.11 -24.65 16.30
CA GLY A 361 -1.66 -25.09 14.98
C GLY A 361 -0.35 -25.87 14.99
N THR A 362 0.09 -26.30 13.81
CA THR A 362 1.33 -27.05 13.64
C THR A 362 2.56 -26.16 13.76
N ALA A 363 3.74 -26.75 13.95
CA ALA A 363 5.00 -26.01 13.93
C ALA A 363 5.28 -25.38 12.54
N GLU A 364 4.77 -25.97 11.44
CA GLU A 364 4.87 -25.43 10.09
C GLU A 364 3.97 -24.20 9.94
N ASP A 365 2.72 -24.27 10.39
CA ASP A 365 1.79 -23.13 10.35
C ASP A 365 2.36 -21.93 11.10
N ARG A 366 2.84 -22.15 12.33
CA ARG A 366 3.46 -21.07 13.12
C ARG A 366 4.70 -20.49 12.46
N ARG A 367 5.56 -21.33 11.84
CA ARG A 367 6.72 -20.80 11.08
C ARG A 367 6.28 -19.97 9.88
N THR A 368 5.27 -20.40 9.14
CA THR A 368 4.73 -19.67 8.01
C THR A 368 4.14 -18.34 8.47
N LEU A 369 3.28 -18.35 9.50
CA LEU A 369 2.64 -17.14 10.02
C LEU A 369 3.65 -16.16 10.64
N ALA A 370 4.70 -16.66 11.31
CA ALA A 370 5.79 -15.81 11.79
C ALA A 370 6.53 -15.11 10.65
N ARG A 371 6.77 -15.81 9.53
CA ARG A 371 7.38 -15.21 8.33
C ARG A 371 6.45 -14.23 7.62
N LEU A 372 5.14 -14.38 7.77
CA LEU A 372 4.15 -13.40 7.30
C LEU A 372 4.10 -12.15 8.21
N GLY A 373 4.66 -12.21 9.42
CA GLY A 373 4.73 -11.09 10.35
C GLY A 373 3.85 -11.21 11.59
N PHE A 374 3.13 -12.30 11.77
CA PHE A 374 2.37 -12.55 13.01
C PHE A 374 3.27 -12.86 14.19
N GLN A 375 2.82 -12.54 15.40
CA GLN A 375 3.49 -12.94 16.63
C GLN A 375 3.18 -14.41 16.94
N CYS A 376 4.20 -15.27 16.95
CA CYS A 376 4.04 -16.69 17.24
C CYS A 376 4.87 -17.05 18.47
N LYS A 377 4.25 -17.71 19.45
CA LYS A 377 4.98 -18.31 20.58
C LYS A 377 5.52 -19.66 20.13
N PHE A 378 6.83 -19.80 20.12
CA PHE A 378 7.48 -21.09 19.93
C PHE A 378 7.75 -21.67 21.31
N GLU A 379 7.26 -22.88 21.59
CA GLU A 379 7.63 -23.59 22.82
C GLU A 379 9.13 -23.87 22.75
N THR A 380 9.86 -23.41 23.75
CA THR A 380 11.23 -23.80 23.95
C THR A 380 11.19 -25.30 24.28
N ILE A 381 11.66 -26.14 23.35
CA ILE A 381 11.85 -27.56 23.66
C ILE A 381 12.91 -27.59 24.74
N ALA A 382 12.48 -27.96 25.97
CA ALA A 382 13.33 -28.10 27.12
C ALA A 382 14.23 -29.34 26.99
#